data_d20eea9bc1ddae1048de2fe8b7c413c9
#
_entry.id   d20eea9bc1ddae1048de2fe8b7c413c9
#
_cell.length_a   1.000
_cell.length_b   1.000
_cell.length_c   1.000
_cell.angle_alpha   90.00
_cell.angle_beta   90.00
_cell.angle_gamma   90.00
#
_symmetry.space_group_name_H-M   'P 1'
#
loop_
_entity.id
_entity.type
_entity.pdbx_description
1 polymer ?
#
loop_
_entity_poly.entity_id
_entity_poly.type
_entity_poly.pdbx_seq_one_letter_code
_entity_poly.pdbx_strand_id
1 'polypeptide(L)'
;LSELEEYVLTNELLGVANRNKMLPGLFEDLSKSNFNSSVWISGYFGSGKSHLLKMLSLVLENKEINGQKCADIFANKAKDDFELEGNIKRVAKIPTKSILFNIAAKSDGITGMSSTIDPVLSIFLKVFNEMLGYDPLNPEIAEVERHLESINQYDFFKSEYQKRFNKSWEKGRESIFLNQHELAEIYAEIK
;
A
#
# COMPACT_ATOMS: atom_id res chain seq x y z
N LEU A 1 -18.26 -6.21 4.08
CA LEU A 1 -18.70 -7.41 3.31
C LEU A 1 -19.84 -7.06 2.38
N SER A 2 -20.92 -6.40 2.86
CA SER A 2 -22.09 -6.02 2.05
C SER A 2 -21.73 -5.31 0.76
N GLU A 3 -20.81 -4.33 0.79
CA GLU A 3 -20.38 -3.62 -0.41
C GLU A 3 -19.75 -4.57 -1.46
N LEU A 4 -19.02 -5.58 -1.05
CA LEU A 4 -18.42 -6.55 -1.97
C LEU A 4 -19.47 -7.53 -2.51
N GLU A 5 -20.42 -7.93 -1.67
CA GLU A 5 -21.55 -8.79 -2.06
C GLU A 5 -22.50 -8.08 -3.02
N GLU A 6 -22.75 -6.79 -2.80
CA GLU A 6 -23.62 -5.96 -3.64
C GLU A 6 -22.92 -5.46 -4.93
N TYR A 7 -21.57 -5.51 -4.98
CA TYR A 7 -20.82 -5.03 -6.13
C TYR A 7 -21.16 -5.83 -7.39
N VAL A 8 -21.58 -5.14 -8.44
CA VAL A 8 -21.97 -5.76 -9.72
C VAL A 8 -20.80 -5.70 -10.70
N LEU A 9 -20.43 -6.85 -11.26
CA LEU A 9 -19.52 -6.92 -12.39
C LEU A 9 -20.32 -6.63 -13.65
N THR A 10 -20.16 -5.43 -14.20
CA THR A 10 -20.87 -5.02 -15.42
C THR A 10 -20.22 -5.64 -16.66
N ASN A 11 -20.98 -5.70 -17.76
CA ASN A 11 -20.48 -6.19 -19.04
C ASN A 11 -19.26 -5.39 -19.56
N GLU A 12 -19.16 -4.11 -19.21
CA GLU A 12 -18.03 -3.26 -19.55
C GLU A 12 -16.77 -3.70 -18.79
N LEU A 13 -16.90 -3.99 -17.48
CA LEU A 13 -15.81 -4.48 -16.66
C LEU A 13 -15.32 -5.86 -17.12
N LEU A 14 -16.23 -6.72 -17.51
CA LEU A 14 -15.94 -8.06 -18.02
C LEU A 14 -15.47 -8.06 -19.48
N GLY A 15 -15.62 -6.93 -20.19
CA GLY A 15 -15.22 -6.81 -21.59
C GLY A 15 -16.13 -7.55 -22.58
N VAL A 16 -17.37 -7.88 -22.17
CA VAL A 16 -18.32 -8.61 -23.01
C VAL A 16 -18.76 -7.78 -24.21
N ALA A 17 -18.89 -6.46 -24.03
CA ALA A 17 -19.35 -5.54 -25.08
C ALA A 17 -18.21 -4.98 -25.95
N ASN A 18 -17.00 -4.95 -25.43
CA ASN A 18 -15.81 -4.43 -26.10
C ASN A 18 -14.65 -5.41 -25.90
N ARG A 19 -13.80 -5.59 -26.93
CA ARG A 19 -12.61 -6.45 -26.85
C ARG A 19 -11.59 -6.03 -25.77
N ASN A 20 -11.83 -4.96 -25.03
CA ASN A 20 -11.04 -4.51 -23.90
C ASN A 20 -11.51 -5.26 -22.63
N LYS A 21 -10.92 -6.40 -22.40
CA LYS A 21 -11.10 -7.22 -21.19
C LYS A 21 -10.45 -6.53 -19.99
N MET A 22 -11.13 -5.55 -19.36
CA MET A 22 -10.52 -4.74 -18.30
C MET A 22 -10.17 -5.60 -17.07
N LEU A 23 -11.13 -6.24 -16.46
CA LEU A 23 -10.89 -7.12 -15.30
C LEU A 23 -10.17 -8.42 -15.67
N PRO A 24 -10.60 -9.17 -16.72
CA PRO A 24 -9.88 -10.37 -17.13
C PRO A 24 -8.41 -10.10 -17.45
N GLY A 25 -8.11 -9.04 -18.21
CA GLY A 25 -6.74 -8.65 -18.54
C GLY A 25 -5.94 -8.24 -17.30
N LEU A 26 -6.53 -7.46 -16.39
CA LEU A 26 -5.89 -7.08 -15.13
C LEU A 26 -5.51 -8.30 -14.29
N PHE A 27 -6.45 -9.22 -14.05
CA PHE A 27 -6.18 -10.42 -13.24
C PHE A 27 -5.27 -11.42 -13.94
N GLU A 28 -5.31 -11.50 -15.27
CA GLU A 28 -4.33 -12.26 -16.05
C GLU A 28 -2.92 -11.70 -15.82
N ASP A 29 -2.73 -10.39 -15.97
CA ASP A 29 -1.43 -9.75 -15.78
C ASP A 29 -0.92 -9.88 -14.33
N LEU A 30 -1.78 -9.63 -13.34
CA LEU A 30 -1.45 -9.82 -11.93
C LEU A 30 -1.08 -11.27 -11.58
N SER A 31 -1.59 -12.24 -12.32
CA SER A 31 -1.29 -13.66 -12.09
C SER A 31 0.11 -14.08 -12.58
N LYS A 32 0.77 -13.23 -13.39
CA LYS A 32 2.12 -13.47 -13.89
C LYS A 32 3.15 -13.21 -12.81
N SER A 33 4.12 -14.07 -12.63
CA SER A 33 5.13 -13.99 -11.55
C SER A 33 6.02 -12.75 -11.56
N ASN A 34 6.03 -11.98 -12.65
CA ASN A 34 6.82 -10.77 -12.83
C ASN A 34 5.96 -9.55 -13.13
N PHE A 35 4.79 -9.41 -12.45
CA PHE A 35 3.97 -8.23 -12.60
C PHE A 35 4.70 -6.99 -12.06
N ASN A 36 5.16 -6.16 -12.96
CA ASN A 36 5.90 -4.92 -12.67
C ASN A 36 5.33 -3.78 -13.52
N SER A 37 4.01 -3.63 -13.47
CA SER A 37 3.28 -2.69 -14.32
C SER A 37 2.40 -1.78 -13.49
N SER A 38 2.08 -0.63 -14.05
CA SER A 38 1.08 0.28 -13.52
C SER A 38 -0.22 0.18 -14.33
N VAL A 39 -1.35 0.37 -13.65
CA VAL A 39 -2.66 0.38 -14.29
C VAL A 39 -3.30 1.76 -14.10
N TRP A 40 -3.78 2.32 -15.21
CA TRP A 40 -4.48 3.60 -15.23
C TRP A 40 -5.98 3.37 -15.42
N ILE A 41 -6.79 3.72 -14.40
CA ILE A 41 -8.25 3.62 -14.47
C ILE A 41 -8.83 5.02 -14.66
N SER A 42 -9.45 5.27 -15.81
CA SER A 42 -10.09 6.53 -16.16
C SER A 42 -11.59 6.35 -16.42
N GLY A 43 -12.34 7.43 -16.35
CA GLY A 43 -13.78 7.44 -16.61
C GLY A 43 -14.42 8.71 -16.07
N TYR A 44 -15.69 8.92 -16.39
CA TYR A 44 -16.48 10.08 -15.96
C TYR A 44 -16.60 10.17 -14.43
N PHE A 45 -16.90 11.37 -13.93
CA PHE A 45 -17.23 11.56 -12.53
C PHE A 45 -18.45 10.67 -12.15
N GLY A 46 -18.39 10.01 -11.00
CA GLY A 46 -19.45 9.12 -10.55
C GLY A 46 -19.46 7.71 -11.18
N SER A 47 -18.54 7.37 -12.10
CA SER A 47 -18.49 6.05 -12.77
C SER A 47 -18.00 4.88 -11.89
N GLY A 48 -17.84 5.06 -10.58
CA GLY A 48 -17.46 3.99 -9.67
C GLY A 48 -15.96 3.65 -9.59
N LYS A 49 -15.05 4.45 -10.17
CA LYS A 49 -13.60 4.18 -10.19
C LYS A 49 -13.00 3.92 -8.81
N SER A 50 -13.28 4.79 -7.85
CA SER A 50 -12.77 4.64 -6.48
C SER A 50 -13.40 3.43 -5.77
N HIS A 51 -14.65 3.10 -6.09
CA HIS A 51 -15.31 1.91 -5.59
C HIS A 51 -14.65 0.65 -6.15
N LEU A 52 -14.37 0.61 -7.44
CA LEU A 52 -13.62 -0.49 -8.07
C LEU A 52 -12.25 -0.68 -7.40
N LEU A 53 -11.48 0.40 -7.20
CA LEU A 53 -10.17 0.33 -6.51
C LEU A 53 -10.31 -0.25 -5.10
N LYS A 54 -11.35 0.15 -4.35
CA LYS A 54 -11.64 -0.40 -3.03
C LYS A 54 -11.96 -1.91 -3.09
N MET A 55 -12.78 -2.33 -4.05
CA MET A 55 -13.09 -3.75 -4.24
C MET A 55 -11.83 -4.55 -4.60
N LEU A 56 -11.03 -4.05 -5.54
CA LEU A 56 -9.77 -4.69 -5.93
C LEU A 56 -8.82 -4.82 -4.72
N SER A 57 -8.70 -3.81 -3.86
CA SER A 57 -7.85 -3.90 -2.68
C SER A 57 -8.28 -5.02 -1.73
N LEU A 58 -9.58 -5.19 -1.50
CA LEU A 58 -10.11 -6.26 -0.65
C LEU A 58 -9.85 -7.66 -1.25
N VAL A 59 -10.03 -7.77 -2.57
CA VAL A 59 -9.81 -9.03 -3.29
C VAL A 59 -8.34 -9.42 -3.31
N LEU A 60 -7.44 -8.45 -3.59
CA LEU A 60 -6.00 -8.69 -3.67
C LEU A 60 -5.40 -9.03 -2.30
N GLU A 61 -5.84 -8.37 -1.23
CA GLU A 61 -5.44 -8.73 0.13
C GLU A 61 -6.10 -10.03 0.61
N ASN A 62 -7.13 -10.49 -0.09
CA ASN A 62 -7.91 -11.68 0.23
C ASN A 62 -8.33 -11.74 1.70
N LYS A 63 -8.78 -10.60 2.23
CA LYS A 63 -9.23 -10.51 3.62
C LYS A 63 -10.37 -11.49 3.89
N GLU A 64 -10.34 -12.10 5.06
CA GLU A 64 -11.46 -12.89 5.57
C GLU A 64 -12.38 -11.97 6.39
N ILE A 65 -13.64 -11.92 6.03
CA ILE A 65 -14.67 -11.13 6.70
C ILE A 65 -15.85 -12.05 6.98
N ASN A 66 -16.22 -12.21 8.24
CA ASN A 66 -17.31 -13.11 8.67
C ASN A 66 -17.13 -14.56 8.18
N GLY A 67 -15.90 -15.08 8.17
CA GLY A 67 -15.59 -16.44 7.74
C GLY A 67 -15.58 -16.66 6.23
N GLN A 68 -15.68 -15.60 5.42
CA GLN A 68 -15.62 -15.66 3.97
C GLN A 68 -14.45 -14.85 3.42
N LYS A 69 -13.74 -15.42 2.46
CA LYS A 69 -12.64 -14.74 1.78
C LYS A 69 -13.16 -13.82 0.68
N CYS A 70 -12.68 -12.58 0.65
CA CYS A 70 -13.11 -11.59 -0.33
C CYS A 70 -12.87 -12.03 -1.77
N ALA A 71 -11.77 -12.73 -2.04
CA ALA A 71 -11.49 -13.27 -3.38
C ALA A 71 -12.48 -14.34 -3.81
N ASP A 72 -12.98 -15.18 -2.90
CA ASP A 72 -13.97 -16.22 -3.23
C ASP A 72 -15.31 -15.58 -3.57
N ILE A 73 -15.73 -14.56 -2.81
CA ILE A 73 -16.97 -13.81 -3.10
C ILE A 73 -16.89 -13.17 -4.49
N PHE A 74 -15.76 -12.54 -4.79
CA PHE A 74 -15.57 -11.86 -6.07
C PHE A 74 -15.46 -12.86 -7.24
N ALA A 75 -14.75 -13.97 -7.07
CA ALA A 75 -14.62 -15.04 -8.05
C ALA A 75 -15.99 -15.67 -8.39
N ASN A 76 -16.85 -15.86 -7.39
CA ASN A 76 -18.21 -16.38 -7.59
C ASN A 76 -19.08 -15.47 -8.47
N LYS A 77 -18.76 -14.15 -8.53
CA LYS A 77 -19.46 -13.22 -9.45
C LYS A 77 -19.00 -13.36 -10.90
N ALA A 78 -17.83 -13.94 -11.10
CA ALA A 78 -17.22 -14.20 -12.42
C ALA A 78 -17.38 -15.67 -12.87
N LYS A 79 -18.27 -16.44 -12.25
CA LYS A 79 -18.44 -17.89 -12.49
C LYS A 79 -18.73 -18.28 -13.94
N ASP A 80 -19.24 -17.35 -14.75
CA ASP A 80 -19.51 -17.56 -16.18
C ASP A 80 -18.26 -17.31 -17.05
N ASP A 81 -17.17 -16.80 -16.46
CA ASP A 81 -15.83 -16.65 -17.06
C ASP A 81 -14.80 -17.45 -16.24
N PHE A 82 -14.62 -18.71 -16.59
CA PHE A 82 -13.72 -19.63 -15.89
C PHE A 82 -12.27 -19.16 -15.86
N GLU A 83 -11.81 -18.42 -16.87
CA GLU A 83 -10.47 -17.89 -16.93
C GLU A 83 -10.30 -16.77 -15.90
N LEU A 84 -11.23 -15.82 -15.84
CA LEU A 84 -11.24 -14.76 -14.84
C LEU A 84 -11.37 -15.33 -13.41
N GLU A 85 -12.31 -16.26 -13.19
CA GLU A 85 -12.45 -16.93 -11.89
C GLU A 85 -11.14 -17.59 -11.45
N GLY A 86 -10.49 -18.33 -12.35
CA GLY A 86 -9.23 -18.99 -12.09
C GLY A 86 -8.09 -18.02 -11.79
N ASN A 87 -8.01 -16.90 -12.50
CA ASN A 87 -7.00 -15.87 -12.28
C ASN A 87 -7.21 -15.14 -10.95
N ILE A 88 -8.44 -14.80 -10.57
CA ILE A 88 -8.77 -14.22 -9.26
C ILE A 88 -8.28 -15.14 -8.14
N LYS A 89 -8.62 -16.43 -8.20
CA LYS A 89 -8.19 -17.42 -7.19
C LYS A 89 -6.69 -17.63 -7.16
N ARG A 90 -5.99 -17.45 -8.29
CA ARG A 90 -4.53 -17.55 -8.37
C ARG A 90 -3.86 -16.34 -7.71
N VAL A 91 -4.31 -15.14 -8.04
CA VAL A 91 -3.80 -13.88 -7.48
C VAL A 91 -4.05 -13.80 -5.98
N ALA A 92 -5.19 -14.29 -5.50
CA ALA A 92 -5.53 -14.34 -4.08
C ALA A 92 -4.57 -15.17 -3.20
N LYS A 93 -3.71 -16.00 -3.81
CA LYS A 93 -2.67 -16.76 -3.10
C LYS A 93 -1.37 -15.98 -2.94
N ILE A 94 -1.23 -14.86 -3.64
CA ILE A 94 -0.05 -14.00 -3.55
C ILE A 94 -0.20 -13.11 -2.33
N PRO A 95 0.72 -13.15 -1.33
CA PRO A 95 0.67 -12.25 -0.19
C PRO A 95 0.74 -10.81 -0.66
N THR A 96 -0.34 -10.08 -0.49
CA THR A 96 -0.48 -8.71 -1.00
C THR A 96 -0.93 -7.77 0.11
N LYS A 97 -0.33 -6.59 0.16
CA LYS A 97 -0.75 -5.47 1.00
C LYS A 97 -1.17 -4.32 0.09
N SER A 98 -2.40 -3.83 0.26
CA SER A 98 -2.93 -2.71 -0.52
C SER A 98 -2.82 -1.40 0.23
N ILE A 99 -2.41 -0.36 -0.47
CA ILE A 99 -2.35 1.01 0.06
C ILE A 99 -3.28 1.87 -0.80
N LEU A 100 -4.37 2.35 -0.21
CA LEU A 100 -5.31 3.25 -0.85
C LEU A 100 -5.22 4.64 -0.24
N PHE A 101 -4.97 5.64 -1.04
CA PHE A 101 -4.91 7.02 -0.57
C PHE A 101 -5.34 8.01 -1.65
N ASN A 102 -5.74 9.21 -1.21
CA ASN A 102 -6.01 10.34 -2.09
C ASN A 102 -4.75 11.22 -2.15
N ILE A 103 -4.22 11.44 -3.35
CA ILE A 103 -3.00 12.23 -3.58
C ILE A 103 -3.17 13.65 -3.02
N ALA A 104 -4.30 14.31 -3.30
CA ALA A 104 -4.53 15.66 -2.82
C ALA A 104 -4.58 15.76 -1.29
N ALA A 105 -5.18 14.75 -0.62
CA ALA A 105 -5.24 14.72 0.84
C ALA A 105 -3.89 14.38 1.51
N LYS A 106 -2.96 13.78 0.79
CA LYS A 106 -1.62 13.40 1.33
C LYS A 106 -0.52 14.38 0.93
N SER A 107 -0.81 15.40 0.11
CA SER A 107 0.16 16.42 -0.32
C SER A 107 0.56 17.39 0.79
N ASP A 108 -0.22 17.51 1.87
CA ASP A 108 0.08 18.40 2.98
C ASP A 108 1.40 18.02 3.68
N GLY A 109 2.25 19.02 3.91
CA GLY A 109 3.56 18.86 4.55
C GLY A 109 4.71 18.50 3.61
N ILE A 110 4.45 18.33 2.29
CA ILE A 110 5.50 18.03 1.29
C ILE A 110 6.08 19.32 0.69
N THR A 111 5.38 20.45 0.81
CA THR A 111 5.86 21.77 0.40
C THR A 111 7.04 22.20 1.27
N GLY A 112 8.25 21.87 0.80
CA GLY A 112 9.51 22.19 1.52
C GLY A 112 10.53 21.06 1.50
N MET A 113 10.14 19.84 1.11
CA MET A 113 11.08 18.76 0.86
C MET A 113 11.86 19.05 -0.43
N SER A 114 13.15 18.77 -0.38
CA SER A 114 14.15 18.94 -1.41
C SER A 114 13.59 19.01 -2.83
N SER A 115 13.96 20.05 -3.58
CA SER A 115 13.60 20.31 -4.97
C SER A 115 14.04 19.22 -5.98
N THR A 116 14.61 18.12 -5.52
CA THR A 116 15.19 17.05 -6.34
C THR A 116 14.26 15.85 -6.54
N ILE A 117 13.22 15.69 -5.71
CA ILE A 117 12.30 14.55 -5.83
C ILE A 117 10.97 15.03 -6.39
N ASP A 118 10.42 14.28 -7.37
CA ASP A 118 9.09 14.52 -7.91
C ASP A 118 8.05 14.53 -6.77
N PRO A 119 7.18 15.56 -6.69
CA PRO A 119 6.17 15.66 -5.64
C PRO A 119 5.25 14.43 -5.54
N VAL A 120 4.92 13.80 -6.65
CA VAL A 120 4.09 12.59 -6.67
C VAL A 120 4.85 11.42 -6.03
N LEU A 121 6.13 11.25 -6.37
CA LEU A 121 6.96 10.22 -5.76
C LEU A 121 7.12 10.44 -4.25
N SER A 122 7.26 11.70 -3.81
CA SER A 122 7.33 12.05 -2.39
C SER A 122 6.06 11.64 -1.64
N ILE A 123 4.88 11.78 -2.24
CA ILE A 123 3.62 11.34 -1.64
C ILE A 123 3.58 9.81 -1.51
N PHE A 124 4.01 9.07 -2.53
CA PHE A 124 4.09 7.61 -2.47
C PHE A 124 5.05 7.14 -1.37
N LEU A 125 6.24 7.73 -1.28
CA LEU A 125 7.22 7.41 -0.24
C LEU A 125 6.69 7.73 1.16
N LYS A 126 6.04 8.88 1.34
CA LYS A 126 5.38 9.26 2.59
C LYS A 126 4.38 8.20 3.05
N VAL A 127 3.44 7.83 2.17
CA VAL A 127 2.40 6.86 2.49
C VAL A 127 2.99 5.46 2.73
N PHE A 128 4.01 5.07 1.98
CA PHE A 128 4.69 3.80 2.14
C PHE A 128 5.43 3.74 3.49
N ASN A 129 6.17 4.77 3.85
CA ASN A 129 6.86 4.86 5.14
C ASN A 129 5.85 4.87 6.31
N GLU A 130 4.77 5.66 6.19
CA GLU A 130 3.69 5.71 7.18
C GLU A 130 3.09 4.32 7.43
N MET A 131 2.84 3.54 6.36
CA MET A 131 2.33 2.17 6.46
C MET A 131 3.29 1.22 7.18
N LEU A 132 4.59 1.38 6.96
CA LEU A 132 5.63 0.57 7.59
C LEU A 132 6.00 1.03 9.00
N GLY A 133 5.47 2.19 9.45
CA GLY A 133 5.79 2.77 10.75
C GLY A 133 7.06 3.60 10.80
N TYR A 134 7.69 3.84 9.63
CA TYR A 134 8.88 4.69 9.49
C TYR A 134 8.50 6.17 9.39
N ASP A 135 9.52 7.04 9.44
CA ASP A 135 9.29 8.49 9.31
C ASP A 135 8.70 8.82 7.93
N PRO A 136 7.48 9.39 7.89
CA PRO A 136 6.83 9.68 6.62
C PRO A 136 7.34 10.96 5.94
N LEU A 137 8.00 11.85 6.69
CA LEU A 137 8.39 13.17 6.21
C LEU A 137 9.88 13.30 5.92
N ASN A 138 10.71 12.51 6.60
CA ASN A 138 12.15 12.58 6.50
C ASN A 138 12.71 11.29 5.88
N PRO A 139 12.97 11.27 4.56
CA PRO A 139 13.46 10.07 3.88
C PRO A 139 14.78 9.52 4.45
N GLU A 140 15.67 10.39 4.92
CA GLU A 140 16.94 10.00 5.52
C GLU A 140 16.72 9.24 6.84
N ILE A 141 15.80 9.70 7.67
CA ILE A 141 15.43 9.01 8.91
C ILE A 141 14.76 7.68 8.60
N ALA A 142 13.83 7.66 7.64
CA ALA A 142 13.20 6.42 7.21
C ALA A 142 14.21 5.40 6.65
N GLU A 143 15.29 5.84 6.04
CA GLU A 143 16.37 4.96 5.57
C GLU A 143 17.15 4.35 6.74
N VAL A 144 17.46 5.14 7.78
CA VAL A 144 18.07 4.63 9.02
C VAL A 144 17.14 3.61 9.68
N GLU A 145 15.85 3.90 9.79
CA GLU A 145 14.85 2.98 10.37
C GLU A 145 14.77 1.65 9.60
N ARG A 146 14.73 1.70 8.26
CA ARG A 146 14.78 0.50 7.41
C ARG A 146 16.08 -0.29 7.57
N HIS A 147 17.21 0.42 7.70
CA HIS A 147 18.48 -0.25 7.95
C HIS A 147 18.46 -0.99 9.29
N LEU A 148 18.03 -0.32 10.36
CA LEU A 148 17.91 -0.94 11.69
C LEU A 148 16.95 -2.15 11.67
N GLU A 149 15.85 -2.06 10.95
CA GLU A 149 14.93 -3.20 10.76
C GLU A 149 15.62 -4.36 10.04
N SER A 150 16.38 -4.08 8.96
CA SER A 150 17.07 -5.10 8.17
C SER A 150 18.10 -5.91 8.96
N ILE A 151 18.66 -5.32 10.00
CA ILE A 151 19.60 -5.98 10.93
C ILE A 151 18.93 -6.43 12.24
N ASN A 152 17.59 -6.39 12.32
CA ASN A 152 16.78 -6.76 13.50
C ASN A 152 17.16 -5.96 14.77
N GLN A 153 17.56 -4.72 14.65
CA GLN A 153 17.95 -3.84 15.74
C GLN A 153 16.98 -2.67 16.00
N TYR A 154 15.91 -2.56 15.21
CA TYR A 154 15.01 -1.41 15.32
C TYR A 154 14.25 -1.36 16.65
N ASP A 155 13.75 -2.48 17.16
CA ASP A 155 13.07 -2.52 18.46
C ASP A 155 14.04 -2.28 19.62
N PHE A 156 15.27 -2.78 19.52
CA PHE A 156 16.33 -2.47 20.48
C PHE A 156 16.61 -0.97 20.48
N PHE A 157 16.82 -0.37 19.32
CA PHE A 157 17.03 1.06 19.16
C PHE A 157 15.91 1.89 19.80
N LYS A 158 14.63 1.58 19.52
CA LYS A 158 13.46 2.27 20.11
C LYS A 158 13.46 2.17 21.63
N SER A 159 13.76 1.00 22.17
CA SER A 159 13.80 0.79 23.61
C SER A 159 14.92 1.57 24.30
N GLU A 160 16.12 1.59 23.73
CA GLU A 160 17.25 2.35 24.26
C GLU A 160 17.02 3.86 24.15
N TYR A 161 16.43 4.32 23.03
CA TYR A 161 16.04 5.71 22.87
C TYR A 161 15.07 6.15 23.97
N GLN A 162 14.02 5.36 24.22
CA GLN A 162 13.05 5.66 25.26
C GLN A 162 13.67 5.69 26.68
N LYS A 163 14.60 4.77 26.97
CA LYS A 163 15.29 4.74 28.27
C LYS A 163 16.17 5.97 28.49
N ARG A 164 16.92 6.38 27.46
CA ARG A 164 17.89 7.48 27.58
C ARG A 164 17.24 8.85 27.59
N PHE A 165 16.26 9.06 26.71
CA PHE A 165 15.67 10.38 26.48
C PHE A 165 14.26 10.54 27.07
N ASN A 166 13.72 9.51 27.74
CA ASN A 166 12.40 9.50 28.36
C ASN A 166 11.26 9.94 27.40
N LYS A 167 11.41 9.63 26.14
CA LYS A 167 10.43 9.88 25.06
C LYS A 167 10.47 8.73 24.04
N SER A 168 9.33 8.42 23.42
CA SER A 168 9.34 7.43 22.36
C SER A 168 10.11 7.94 21.14
N TRP A 169 10.65 7.00 20.33
CA TRP A 169 11.34 7.33 19.10
C TRP A 169 10.47 8.12 18.12
N GLU A 170 9.19 7.74 17.98
CA GLU A 170 8.24 8.40 17.10
C GLU A 170 8.06 9.90 17.44
N LYS A 171 8.09 10.24 18.73
CA LYS A 171 8.09 11.64 19.18
C LYS A 171 9.46 12.30 19.04
N GLY A 172 10.52 11.54 19.25
CA GLY A 172 11.89 12.04 19.14
C GLY A 172 12.25 12.45 17.71
N ARG A 173 11.90 11.61 16.74
CA ARG A 173 12.21 11.85 15.33
C ARG A 173 11.56 13.11 14.76
N GLU A 174 10.42 13.57 15.29
CA GLU A 174 9.78 14.83 14.88
C GLU A 174 10.70 16.06 15.07
N SER A 175 11.61 15.99 16.02
CA SER A 175 12.58 17.06 16.34
C SER A 175 14.05 16.64 16.15
N ILE A 176 14.28 15.58 15.40
CA ILE A 176 15.61 14.95 15.31
C ILE A 176 16.68 15.88 14.69
N PHE A 177 16.28 16.78 13.79
CA PHE A 177 17.21 17.76 13.22
C PHE A 177 17.79 18.74 14.26
N LEU A 178 17.08 18.94 15.37
CA LEU A 178 17.56 19.73 16.50
C LEU A 178 18.40 18.89 17.48
N ASN A 179 18.22 17.57 17.45
CA ASN A 179 18.79 16.63 18.42
C ASN A 179 19.51 15.46 17.72
N GLN A 180 20.24 15.72 16.66
CA GLN A 180 20.96 14.68 15.89
C GLN A 180 21.92 13.85 16.73
N HIS A 181 22.47 14.42 17.82
CA HIS A 181 23.33 13.72 18.75
C HIS A 181 22.61 12.52 19.42
N GLU A 182 21.30 12.64 19.72
CA GLU A 182 20.51 11.57 20.31
C GLU A 182 20.49 10.31 19.42
N LEU A 183 20.36 10.52 18.10
CA LEU A 183 20.41 9.43 17.12
C LEU A 183 21.81 8.82 17.03
N ALA A 184 22.83 9.68 16.93
CA ALA A 184 24.20 9.26 16.75
C ALA A 184 24.74 8.44 17.95
N GLU A 185 24.37 8.81 19.17
CA GLU A 185 24.78 8.12 20.40
C GLU A 185 24.33 6.65 20.42
N ILE A 186 23.06 6.39 20.10
CA ILE A 186 22.53 5.02 20.12
C ILE A 186 23.00 4.25 18.88
N TYR A 187 22.99 4.89 17.72
CA TYR A 187 23.38 4.25 16.47
C TYR A 187 24.83 3.75 16.48
N ALA A 188 25.73 4.48 17.16
CA ALA A 188 27.12 4.08 17.29
C ALA A 188 27.34 2.80 18.13
N GLU A 189 26.40 2.44 18.99
CA GLU A 189 26.46 1.23 19.82
C GLU A 189 25.87 0.00 19.13
N ILE A 190 25.07 0.21 18.08
CA ILE A 190 24.47 -0.86 17.26
C ILE A 190 25.52 -1.27 16.21
N LYS A 191 26.25 -2.34 16.49
CA LYS A 191 27.25 -2.93 15.60
C LYS A 191 26.88 -4.35 15.23
#